data_f70221ac1346ad1a24c26f6beec3f942
#
_entry.id   f70221ac1346ad1a24c26f6beec3f942
#
_cell.length_a   1.000
_cell.length_b   1.000
_cell.length_c   1.000
_cell.angle_alpha   90.00
_cell.angle_beta   90.00
_cell.angle_gamma   90.00
#
_symmetry.space_group_name_H-M   'P 1'
#
loop_
_entity.id
_entity.type
_entity.pdbx_description
1 polymer ?
#
loop_
_entity_poly.entity_id
_entity_poly.type
_entity_poly.pdbx_seq_one_letter_code
_entity_poly.pdbx_strand_id
1 'polypeptide(L)'
;MSARTRALGVVALALCCLLAAIGALALSVPGAPADAGERNATDGGLQRLHDAGVTGGNVTVGVVGVTGFDTDHPTLAERVEAARAFGDGATVANGGRSRHGTATAAVVARTAPDADLRLATFDDTTGFRRAVTWLVTADVDVIVAPVSFYGRPGDGTSTVARLGAWARRQGVVFVAPTGNLARSHWAGRYDDPDDGRLRFGDTTRNYVAGRGSETRIWLGWDRGHANETYVAELYRTDDGESSLVARSEPFPGDGVPNARINARLQGGTYYVVVRGPDNATGARIRLSSPTHRFQRTRPGGSVAAPATGRGVVGVGAYDPAAGRVEPFSSRGPTADDRLGVDVVAPARHEIAGYDEPLVGSSAAAPYVGGLAALALDADPDRSPREIELRLERTADDVGPAGTDPVAGNGLVVPGRAVDAPANATG
;
A
#
# COMPACT_ATOMS: atom_id res chain seq x y z
N MET A 1 12.20 32.48 -16.92
CA MET A 1 11.20 31.37 -16.92
C MET A 1 10.82 31.14 -15.48
N SER A 2 9.58 31.39 -15.14
CA SER A 2 9.12 31.76 -13.81
C SER A 2 8.89 30.58 -12.86
N ALA A 3 9.06 30.85 -11.57
CA ALA A 3 8.92 29.96 -10.42
C ALA A 3 7.50 29.35 -10.22
N ARG A 4 6.56 29.58 -11.12
CA ARG A 4 5.16 29.13 -11.00
C ARG A 4 4.90 27.66 -11.43
N THR A 5 5.82 27.04 -12.16
CA THR A 5 5.62 25.69 -12.70
C THR A 5 6.11 24.58 -11.74
N ARG A 6 6.86 24.92 -10.70
CA ARG A 6 7.39 23.96 -9.71
C ARG A 6 6.44 23.65 -8.56
N ALA A 7 5.49 24.53 -8.25
CA ALA A 7 4.56 24.38 -7.13
C ALA A 7 3.47 23.32 -7.34
N LEU A 8 3.22 22.90 -8.58
CA LEU A 8 2.16 21.91 -8.90
C LEU A 8 2.59 20.45 -8.72
N GLY A 9 3.87 20.16 -8.55
CA GLY A 9 4.38 18.79 -8.34
C GLY A 9 4.21 18.27 -6.91
N VAL A 10 4.23 19.16 -5.94
CA VAL A 10 4.31 18.81 -4.51
C VAL A 10 2.93 18.40 -3.92
N VAL A 11 1.84 18.98 -4.41
CA VAL A 11 0.48 18.67 -3.89
C VAL A 11 -0.01 17.27 -4.29
N ALA A 12 0.64 16.63 -5.25
CA ALA A 12 0.14 15.41 -5.90
C ALA A 12 0.37 14.11 -5.11
N LEU A 13 1.35 14.06 -4.19
CA LEU A 13 1.64 12.82 -3.43
C LEU A 13 0.82 12.71 -2.13
N ALA A 14 0.48 13.82 -1.51
CA ALA A 14 -0.15 13.86 -0.20
C ALA A 14 -1.63 13.42 -0.18
N LEU A 15 -2.34 13.46 -1.32
CA LEU A 15 -3.78 13.19 -1.37
C LEU A 15 -4.15 11.72 -1.57
N CYS A 16 -3.19 10.82 -1.81
CA CYS A 16 -3.48 9.40 -2.10
C CYS A 16 -3.93 8.56 -0.89
N CYS A 17 -3.80 9.07 0.32
CA CYS A 17 -4.13 8.33 1.53
C CYS A 17 -5.54 8.60 2.09
N LEU A 18 -6.25 9.61 1.58
CA LEU A 18 -7.44 10.17 2.25
C LEU A 18 -8.80 9.60 1.83
N LEU A 19 -8.90 8.71 0.82
CA LEU A 19 -10.20 8.36 0.24
C LEU A 19 -10.59 6.88 0.32
N ALA A 20 -10.02 6.10 1.24
CA ALA A 20 -10.48 4.71 1.46
C ALA A 20 -11.70 4.61 2.42
N ALA A 21 -12.16 5.70 2.99
CA ALA A 21 -13.05 5.69 4.14
C ALA A 21 -14.47 6.16 3.87
N ILE A 22 -15.13 5.86 2.75
CA ILE A 22 -16.60 6.07 2.70
C ILE A 22 -17.28 5.02 1.81
N GLY A 23 -18.18 4.26 2.43
CA GLY A 23 -19.36 3.69 1.79
C GLY A 23 -19.41 2.19 1.58
N ALA A 24 -19.53 1.44 2.65
CA ALA A 24 -20.23 0.16 2.63
C ALA A 24 -21.70 0.40 3.04
N LEU A 25 -22.59 0.67 2.08
CA LEU A 25 -24.00 0.33 2.26
C LEU A 25 -24.12 -1.14 1.89
N ALA A 26 -24.09 -2.01 2.90
CA ALA A 26 -24.28 -3.43 2.76
C ALA A 26 -25.77 -3.70 2.50
N LEU A 27 -26.08 -4.31 1.36
CA LEU A 27 -27.26 -5.14 1.24
C LEU A 27 -26.94 -6.43 1.99
N SER A 28 -27.59 -6.61 3.14
CA SER A 28 -27.44 -7.76 4.03
C SER A 28 -27.98 -9.00 3.35
N VAL A 29 -27.10 -9.94 3.02
CA VAL A 29 -27.43 -11.34 2.86
C VAL A 29 -27.11 -11.99 4.23
N PRO A 30 -28.02 -12.73 4.88
CA PRO A 30 -27.69 -13.39 6.13
C PRO A 30 -26.75 -14.56 5.86
N GLY A 31 -25.45 -14.31 6.01
CA GLY A 31 -24.45 -15.37 6.18
C GLY A 31 -24.23 -15.58 7.67
N ALA A 32 -24.00 -16.81 8.08
CA ALA A 32 -23.73 -17.19 9.46
C ALA A 32 -22.69 -16.26 10.11
N PRO A 33 -22.81 -15.91 11.40
CA PRO A 33 -21.83 -15.05 12.06
C PRO A 33 -20.47 -15.74 12.06
N ALA A 34 -19.49 -15.08 11.44
CA ALA A 34 -18.09 -15.47 11.59
C ALA A 34 -17.74 -15.44 13.07
N ASP A 35 -17.11 -16.49 13.52
CA ASP A 35 -16.88 -16.83 14.91
C ASP A 35 -16.19 -15.66 15.66
N ALA A 36 -16.73 -15.26 16.79
CA ALA A 36 -16.12 -14.27 17.68
C ALA A 36 -14.70 -14.70 18.16
N GLY A 37 -14.32 -15.95 17.92
CA GLY A 37 -13.01 -16.53 18.23
C GLY A 37 -11.84 -15.88 17.46
N GLU A 38 -12.02 -15.46 16.19
CA GLU A 38 -10.89 -14.89 15.41
C GLU A 38 -10.55 -13.45 15.79
N ARG A 39 -11.53 -12.64 16.18
CA ARG A 39 -11.28 -11.28 16.72
C ARG A 39 -10.52 -11.34 18.05
N ASN A 40 -10.82 -12.32 18.87
CA ASN A 40 -10.11 -12.53 20.14
C ASN A 40 -8.71 -13.13 19.96
N ALA A 41 -8.44 -13.80 18.84
CA ALA A 41 -7.14 -14.46 18.62
C ALA A 41 -6.01 -13.46 18.30
N THR A 42 -6.28 -12.41 17.49
CA THR A 42 -5.25 -11.39 17.16
C THR A 42 -5.01 -10.43 18.33
N ASP A 43 -6.06 -9.87 18.91
CA ASP A 43 -5.94 -8.92 20.04
C ASP A 43 -5.52 -9.60 21.32
N GLY A 44 -6.09 -10.77 21.64
CA GLY A 44 -5.70 -11.57 22.80
C GLY A 44 -4.30 -12.16 22.69
N GLY A 45 -3.82 -12.42 21.47
CA GLY A 45 -2.46 -12.84 21.19
C GLY A 45 -1.43 -11.76 21.50
N LEU A 46 -1.72 -10.53 21.04
CA LEU A 46 -0.85 -9.38 21.30
C LEU A 46 -0.80 -9.03 22.79
N GLN A 47 -1.94 -9.02 23.48
CA GLN A 47 -1.99 -8.73 24.91
C GLN A 47 -1.16 -9.73 25.72
N ARG A 48 -1.23 -11.04 25.40
CA ARG A 48 -0.39 -12.06 26.09
C ARG A 48 1.11 -11.83 25.89
N LEU A 49 1.55 -11.32 24.74
CA LEU A 49 2.96 -10.94 24.52
C LEU A 49 3.35 -9.79 25.42
N HIS A 50 2.53 -8.75 25.51
CA HIS A 50 2.77 -7.61 26.39
C HIS A 50 2.80 -8.04 27.86
N ASP A 51 1.85 -8.88 28.30
CA ASP A 51 1.80 -9.41 29.67
C ASP A 51 3.03 -10.28 30.00
N ALA A 52 3.65 -10.91 29.00
CA ALA A 52 4.91 -11.65 29.12
C ALA A 52 6.16 -10.76 29.06
N GLY A 53 6.01 -9.44 28.94
CA GLY A 53 7.11 -8.49 28.89
C GLY A 53 7.76 -8.33 27.51
N VAL A 54 7.17 -8.88 26.44
CA VAL A 54 7.65 -8.69 25.06
C VAL A 54 6.92 -7.46 24.49
N THR A 55 7.57 -6.32 24.55
CA THR A 55 6.97 -4.99 24.30
C THR A 55 7.74 -4.15 23.27
N GLY A 56 8.87 -4.66 22.77
CA GLY A 56 9.70 -3.98 21.77
C GLY A 56 10.77 -3.06 22.37
N GLY A 57 11.08 -3.17 23.69
CA GLY A 57 11.88 -2.19 24.44
C GLY A 57 13.35 -2.03 24.04
N ASN A 58 13.87 -2.87 23.14
CA ASN A 58 15.25 -2.76 22.63
C ASN A 58 15.28 -2.60 21.11
N VAL A 59 14.16 -2.20 20.50
CA VAL A 59 14.01 -2.15 19.05
C VAL A 59 13.63 -0.75 18.60
N THR A 60 14.31 -0.26 17.58
CA THR A 60 13.97 1.01 16.93
C THR A 60 13.22 0.78 15.63
N VAL A 61 12.03 1.39 15.51
CA VAL A 61 11.20 1.31 14.30
C VAL A 61 11.18 2.64 13.56
N GLY A 62 11.64 2.63 12.30
CA GLY A 62 11.51 3.76 11.38
C GLY A 62 10.16 3.75 10.68
N VAL A 63 9.40 4.84 10.76
CA VAL A 63 8.13 5.00 10.01
C VAL A 63 8.26 6.08 8.95
N VAL A 64 7.94 5.73 7.68
CA VAL A 64 8.08 6.65 6.54
C VAL A 64 6.72 7.08 6.03
N GLY A 65 6.44 8.37 6.00
CA GLY A 65 5.14 8.92 5.59
C GLY A 65 5.23 10.13 4.65
N VAL A 66 4.12 10.45 3.99
CA VAL A 66 4.02 11.61 3.08
C VAL A 66 3.19 12.76 3.67
N THR A 67 2.55 12.54 4.81
CA THR A 67 1.57 13.48 5.37
C THR A 67 2.07 14.21 6.62
N GLY A 68 3.31 13.92 7.03
CA GLY A 68 3.83 14.37 8.32
C GLY A 68 3.24 13.60 9.51
N PHE A 69 3.70 13.96 10.69
CA PHE A 69 3.34 13.34 11.96
C PHE A 69 3.00 14.41 12.99
N ASP A 70 2.04 14.14 13.84
CA ASP A 70 1.82 14.83 15.09
C ASP A 70 2.65 14.10 16.17
N THR A 71 3.84 14.61 16.44
CA THR A 71 4.77 14.00 17.39
C THR A 71 4.31 14.14 18.85
N ASP A 72 3.40 15.10 19.11
CA ASP A 72 2.83 15.32 20.43
C ASP A 72 1.58 14.47 20.69
N HIS A 73 1.16 13.67 19.70
CA HIS A 73 0.04 12.75 19.85
C HIS A 73 0.28 11.79 21.03
N PRO A 74 -0.70 11.59 21.95
CA PRO A 74 -0.49 10.84 23.20
C PRO A 74 0.11 9.43 23.03
N THR A 75 -0.18 8.78 21.90
CA THR A 75 0.40 7.45 21.60
C THR A 75 1.86 7.52 21.14
N LEU A 76 2.38 8.68 20.74
CA LEU A 76 3.70 8.85 20.14
C LEU A 76 4.69 9.63 20.99
N ALA A 77 4.23 10.60 21.78
CA ALA A 77 5.04 11.64 22.40
C ALA A 77 6.24 11.12 23.23
N GLU A 78 6.08 9.98 23.87
CA GLU A 78 7.13 9.38 24.70
C GLU A 78 8.03 8.37 23.94
N ARG A 79 7.74 8.11 22.65
CA ARG A 79 8.40 7.08 21.84
C ARG A 79 9.20 7.65 20.68
N VAL A 80 8.97 8.91 20.30
CA VAL A 80 9.62 9.53 19.15
C VAL A 80 11.00 10.05 19.54
N GLU A 81 12.06 9.33 19.19
CA GLU A 81 13.43 9.76 19.39
C GLU A 81 13.86 10.84 18.39
N ALA A 82 13.42 10.74 17.14
CA ALA A 82 13.79 11.67 16.09
C ALA A 82 12.72 11.72 14.98
N ALA A 83 12.56 12.91 14.40
CA ALA A 83 11.71 13.10 13.23
C ALA A 83 12.40 14.02 12.22
N ARG A 84 12.38 13.63 10.92
CA ARG A 84 13.02 14.40 9.84
C ARG A 84 12.15 14.47 8.59
N ALA A 85 12.30 15.57 7.85
CA ALA A 85 11.67 15.80 6.56
C ALA A 85 12.71 15.77 5.44
N PHE A 86 12.37 15.16 4.31
CA PHE A 86 13.22 14.94 3.15
C PHE A 86 12.50 15.37 1.87
N GLY A 87 12.86 16.52 1.35
CA GLY A 87 12.30 17.18 0.17
C GLY A 87 11.92 18.62 0.48
N ASP A 88 11.79 19.43 -0.56
CA ASP A 88 11.58 20.88 -0.44
C ASP A 88 10.16 21.21 0.08
N GLY A 89 9.21 20.31 -0.14
CA GLY A 89 7.81 20.42 0.31
C GLY A 89 7.43 19.53 1.50
N ALA A 90 8.37 18.69 1.96
CA ALA A 90 8.13 17.81 3.08
C ALA A 90 8.24 18.56 4.42
N THR A 91 7.32 18.26 5.36
CA THR A 91 7.37 18.79 6.72
C THR A 91 7.19 17.66 7.72
N VAL A 92 7.87 17.73 8.86
CA VAL A 92 7.66 16.77 9.95
C VAL A 92 6.23 16.89 10.47
N ALA A 93 5.80 18.11 10.82
CA ALA A 93 4.46 18.34 11.32
C ALA A 93 3.41 18.12 10.21
N ASN A 94 2.35 17.39 10.52
CA ASN A 94 1.26 17.12 9.58
C ASN A 94 0.40 18.34 9.26
N GLY A 95 0.47 19.39 10.06
CA GLY A 95 -0.27 20.65 9.89
C GLY A 95 -1.78 20.49 9.91
N GLY A 96 -2.31 19.39 10.48
CA GLY A 96 -3.74 19.10 10.55
C GLY A 96 -4.38 18.67 9.20
N ARG A 97 -3.58 18.54 8.14
CA ARG A 97 -4.08 18.24 6.78
C ARG A 97 -4.42 16.77 6.56
N SER A 98 -3.72 15.89 7.22
CA SER A 98 -3.94 14.44 7.15
C SER A 98 -3.37 13.77 8.38
N ARG A 99 -4.17 12.90 8.95
CA ARG A 99 -3.80 12.09 10.12
C ARG A 99 -3.07 10.79 9.76
N HIS A 100 -2.91 10.46 8.48
CA HIS A 100 -2.43 9.16 8.03
C HIS A 100 -1.06 8.79 8.61
N GLY A 101 -0.07 9.70 8.56
CA GLY A 101 1.27 9.44 9.12
C GLY A 101 1.22 9.16 10.63
N THR A 102 0.56 10.05 11.39
CA THR A 102 0.38 9.87 12.84
C THR A 102 -0.34 8.56 13.15
N ALA A 103 -1.43 8.26 12.43
CA ALA A 103 -2.22 7.04 12.65
C ALA A 103 -1.41 5.76 12.37
N THR A 104 -0.59 5.76 11.31
CA THR A 104 0.27 4.59 11.01
C THR A 104 1.38 4.41 12.04
N ALA A 105 2.00 5.48 12.52
CA ALA A 105 2.97 5.42 13.62
C ALA A 105 2.31 4.96 14.94
N ALA A 106 1.07 5.41 15.21
CA ALA A 106 0.33 4.99 16.39
C ALA A 106 -0.05 3.49 16.36
N VAL A 107 -0.28 2.90 15.19
CA VAL A 107 -0.46 1.44 15.08
C VAL A 107 0.83 0.71 15.47
N VAL A 108 1.99 1.16 15.00
CA VAL A 108 3.30 0.60 15.41
C VAL A 108 3.47 0.70 16.93
N ALA A 109 3.30 1.91 17.50
CA ALA A 109 3.47 2.17 18.92
C ALA A 109 2.51 1.35 19.82
N ARG A 110 1.29 1.05 19.35
CA ARG A 110 0.36 0.18 20.09
C ARG A 110 0.74 -1.30 20.00
N THR A 111 1.32 -1.71 18.89
CA THR A 111 1.70 -3.11 18.65
C THR A 111 3.00 -3.44 19.37
N ALA A 112 3.97 -2.51 19.38
CA ALA A 112 5.23 -2.60 20.10
C ALA A 112 5.36 -1.36 21.01
N PRO A 113 4.75 -1.38 22.22
CA PRO A 113 4.54 -0.17 23.01
C PRO A 113 5.81 0.41 23.63
N ASP A 114 6.90 -0.34 23.74
CA ASP A 114 8.17 0.14 24.25
C ASP A 114 9.24 0.32 23.16
N ALA A 115 8.88 0.15 21.88
CA ALA A 115 9.79 0.40 20.77
C ALA A 115 10.03 1.90 20.58
N ASP A 116 11.27 2.28 20.31
CA ASP A 116 11.64 3.63 19.91
C ASP A 116 11.22 3.92 18.47
N LEU A 117 10.77 5.14 18.21
CA LEU A 117 10.29 5.53 16.87
C LEU A 117 11.17 6.59 16.22
N ARG A 118 11.56 6.39 14.99
CA ARG A 118 12.17 7.39 14.12
C ARG A 118 11.27 7.68 12.93
N LEU A 119 10.82 8.92 12.80
CA LEU A 119 9.79 9.31 11.84
C LEU A 119 10.41 10.08 10.67
N ALA A 120 10.09 9.68 9.45
CA ALA A 120 10.61 10.30 8.24
C ALA A 120 9.48 10.72 7.31
N THR A 121 9.41 12.01 6.93
CA THR A 121 8.52 12.49 5.89
C THR A 121 9.26 12.75 4.60
N PHE A 122 8.56 12.61 3.48
CA PHE A 122 9.09 12.89 2.15
C PHE A 122 7.99 13.39 1.22
N ASP A 123 8.38 14.04 0.11
CA ASP A 123 7.47 14.60 -0.89
C ASP A 123 7.62 13.97 -2.29
N ASP A 124 8.77 13.35 -2.58
CA ASP A 124 9.04 12.72 -3.87
C ASP A 124 9.87 11.42 -3.73
N THR A 125 10.18 10.77 -4.84
CA THR A 125 10.98 9.53 -4.87
C THR A 125 12.41 9.74 -4.34
N THR A 126 12.99 10.92 -4.55
CA THR A 126 14.33 11.27 -4.04
C THR A 126 14.29 11.46 -2.54
N GLY A 127 13.26 12.16 -2.04
CA GLY A 127 12.98 12.30 -0.61
C GLY A 127 12.76 10.94 0.06
N PHE A 128 11.98 10.05 -0.54
CA PHE A 128 11.82 8.68 -0.04
C PHE A 128 13.14 7.93 0.09
N ARG A 129 14.00 8.00 -0.95
CA ARG A 129 15.33 7.38 -0.89
C ARG A 129 16.17 7.97 0.26
N ARG A 130 16.16 9.29 0.43
CA ARG A 130 16.90 9.96 1.53
C ARG A 130 16.34 9.55 2.90
N ALA A 131 15.01 9.46 3.04
CA ALA A 131 14.34 9.03 4.25
C ALA A 131 14.75 7.59 4.65
N VAL A 132 14.65 6.64 3.72
CA VAL A 132 15.06 5.25 3.95
C VAL A 132 16.56 5.17 4.26
N THR A 133 17.41 5.91 3.52
CA THR A 133 18.86 5.94 3.78
C THR A 133 19.14 6.48 5.19
N TRP A 134 18.47 7.56 5.60
CA TRP A 134 18.65 8.12 6.93
C TRP A 134 18.25 7.12 8.02
N LEU A 135 17.12 6.43 7.88
CA LEU A 135 16.68 5.43 8.84
C LEU A 135 17.71 4.29 8.99
N VAL A 136 18.18 3.74 7.86
CA VAL A 136 19.19 2.68 7.89
C VAL A 136 20.49 3.16 8.52
N THR A 137 20.96 4.38 8.23
CA THR A 137 22.19 4.94 8.82
C THR A 137 22.01 5.41 10.27
N ALA A 138 20.79 5.48 10.75
CA ALA A 138 20.42 5.74 12.13
C ALA A 138 20.14 4.45 12.90
N ASP A 139 20.57 3.30 12.35
CA ASP A 139 20.52 1.98 12.99
C ASP A 139 19.11 1.56 13.46
N VAL A 140 18.08 1.78 12.60
CA VAL A 140 16.76 1.22 12.88
C VAL A 140 16.72 -0.28 12.53
N ASP A 141 16.01 -1.07 13.32
CA ASP A 141 15.86 -2.51 13.12
C ASP A 141 14.75 -2.84 12.12
N VAL A 142 13.68 -2.05 12.14
CA VAL A 142 12.51 -2.22 11.28
C VAL A 142 12.19 -0.91 10.56
N ILE A 143 11.92 -0.96 9.27
CA ILE A 143 11.33 0.15 8.51
C ILE A 143 9.92 -0.24 8.10
N VAL A 144 8.95 0.57 8.51
CA VAL A 144 7.57 0.53 8.06
C VAL A 144 7.34 1.67 7.06
N ALA A 145 7.03 1.31 5.81
CA ALA A 145 6.76 2.27 4.75
C ALA A 145 5.29 2.16 4.30
N PRO A 146 4.30 2.71 5.06
CA PRO A 146 2.86 2.57 4.78
C PRO A 146 2.42 3.47 3.62
N VAL A 147 3.15 3.40 2.53
CA VAL A 147 2.98 4.19 1.31
C VAL A 147 2.96 3.31 0.07
N SER A 148 2.30 3.79 -1.00
CA SER A 148 2.27 3.10 -2.29
C SER A 148 2.69 4.04 -3.41
N PHE A 149 3.58 3.56 -4.27
CA PHE A 149 4.03 4.26 -5.47
C PHE A 149 3.39 3.62 -6.70
N TYR A 150 2.63 4.43 -7.42
CA TYR A 150 1.90 4.01 -8.61
C TYR A 150 2.70 4.32 -9.89
N GLY A 151 2.32 3.68 -11.01
CA GLY A 151 2.99 3.85 -12.29
C GLY A 151 4.41 3.25 -12.31
N ARG A 152 4.74 2.37 -11.38
CA ARG A 152 6.04 1.71 -11.31
C ARG A 152 5.98 0.31 -11.92
N PRO A 153 7.12 -0.24 -12.38
CA PRO A 153 7.16 -1.65 -12.79
C PRO A 153 6.78 -2.55 -11.61
N GLY A 154 5.90 -3.49 -11.86
CA GLY A 154 5.45 -4.44 -10.85
C GLY A 154 6.42 -5.61 -10.62
N ASP A 155 7.65 -5.55 -11.15
CA ASP A 155 8.69 -6.58 -11.15
C ASP A 155 9.78 -6.39 -10.08
N GLY A 156 9.61 -5.41 -9.18
CA GLY A 156 10.59 -5.09 -8.14
C GLY A 156 11.82 -4.32 -8.62
N THR A 157 11.90 -3.94 -9.89
CA THR A 157 13.07 -3.22 -10.46
C THR A 157 13.01 -1.70 -10.28
N SER A 158 11.91 -1.16 -9.75
CA SER A 158 11.81 0.27 -9.47
C SER A 158 12.81 0.71 -8.39
N THR A 159 13.22 1.97 -8.43
CA THR A 159 14.12 2.55 -7.43
C THR A 159 13.58 2.36 -6.01
N VAL A 160 12.27 2.62 -5.81
CA VAL A 160 11.64 2.48 -4.49
C VAL A 160 11.55 1.03 -4.01
N ALA A 161 11.32 0.08 -4.90
CA ALA A 161 11.30 -1.34 -4.55
C ALA A 161 12.70 -1.89 -4.21
N ARG A 162 13.74 -1.42 -4.94
CA ARG A 162 15.13 -1.81 -4.66
C ARG A 162 15.67 -1.29 -3.32
N LEU A 163 15.08 -0.21 -2.79
CA LEU A 163 15.45 0.31 -1.46
C LEU A 163 15.12 -0.67 -0.35
N GLY A 164 14.00 -1.39 -0.41
CA GLY A 164 13.69 -2.45 0.54
C GLY A 164 14.70 -3.60 0.51
N ALA A 165 15.07 -4.06 -0.70
CA ALA A 165 16.12 -5.06 -0.85
C ALA A 165 17.50 -4.58 -0.33
N TRP A 166 17.78 -3.28 -0.46
CA TRP A 166 19.00 -2.70 0.09
C TRP A 166 18.94 -2.63 1.62
N ALA A 167 17.85 -2.12 2.21
CA ALA A 167 17.68 -2.05 3.67
C ALA A 167 17.83 -3.42 4.32
N ARG A 168 17.21 -4.46 3.72
CA ARG A 168 17.37 -5.85 4.18
C ARG A 168 18.83 -6.31 4.20
N ARG A 169 19.63 -5.97 3.18
CA ARG A 169 21.08 -6.31 3.17
C ARG A 169 21.89 -5.55 4.23
N GLN A 170 21.36 -4.46 4.77
CA GLN A 170 21.91 -3.73 5.90
C GLN A 170 21.41 -4.26 7.26
N GLY A 171 20.66 -5.37 7.27
CA GLY A 171 20.14 -5.96 8.50
C GLY A 171 18.77 -5.43 8.93
N VAL A 172 18.10 -4.61 8.14
CA VAL A 172 16.82 -3.98 8.49
C VAL A 172 15.63 -4.75 7.91
N VAL A 173 14.62 -5.05 8.71
CA VAL A 173 13.33 -5.60 8.26
C VAL A 173 12.56 -4.49 7.55
N PHE A 174 12.13 -4.71 6.31
CA PHE A 174 11.39 -3.70 5.55
C PHE A 174 9.96 -4.16 5.27
N VAL A 175 8.97 -3.47 5.84
CA VAL A 175 7.55 -3.80 5.74
C VAL A 175 6.80 -2.74 4.93
N ALA A 176 5.97 -3.16 3.98
CA ALA A 176 5.19 -2.26 3.15
C ALA A 176 3.82 -2.83 2.78
N PRO A 177 2.80 -1.97 2.59
CA PRO A 177 1.47 -2.40 2.13
C PRO A 177 1.52 -2.85 0.67
N THR A 178 0.77 -3.90 0.33
CA THR A 178 0.60 -4.33 -1.06
C THR A 178 -0.22 -3.33 -1.89
N GLY A 179 -0.98 -2.45 -1.23
CA GLY A 179 -1.83 -1.44 -1.86
C GLY A 179 -3.32 -1.78 -1.80
N ASN A 180 -4.16 -0.85 -2.27
CA ASN A 180 -5.63 -0.93 -2.21
C ASN A 180 -6.24 -0.89 -3.63
N LEU A 181 -5.63 -1.59 -4.59
CA LEU A 181 -5.94 -1.44 -6.01
C LEU A 181 -6.82 -2.55 -6.61
N ALA A 182 -7.17 -3.63 -5.89
CA ALA A 182 -7.88 -4.76 -6.50
C ALA A 182 -9.20 -4.38 -7.20
N ARG A 183 -9.88 -3.33 -6.73
CA ARG A 183 -11.12 -2.80 -7.33
C ARG A 183 -10.92 -1.64 -8.30
N SER A 184 -9.67 -1.28 -8.56
CA SER A 184 -9.27 -0.14 -9.38
C SER A 184 -8.03 -0.45 -10.24
N HIS A 185 -7.83 -1.73 -10.54
CA HIS A 185 -6.76 -2.22 -11.39
C HIS A 185 -7.34 -3.07 -12.53
N TRP A 186 -6.75 -2.89 -13.70
CA TRP A 186 -6.95 -3.74 -14.86
C TRP A 186 -5.61 -3.98 -15.54
N ALA A 187 -5.35 -5.22 -15.92
CA ALA A 187 -4.18 -5.59 -16.71
C ALA A 187 -4.57 -6.57 -17.83
N GLY A 188 -3.97 -6.42 -18.99
CA GLY A 188 -4.24 -7.29 -20.13
C GLY A 188 -3.29 -6.99 -21.28
N ARG A 189 -3.41 -7.75 -22.36
CA ARG A 189 -2.63 -7.55 -23.58
C ARG A 189 -3.37 -6.63 -24.55
N TYR A 190 -2.59 -5.92 -25.34
CA TYR A 190 -3.06 -5.15 -26.48
C TYR A 190 -2.98 -6.04 -27.73
N ASP A 191 -3.87 -7.03 -27.81
CA ASP A 191 -3.83 -8.11 -28.80
C ASP A 191 -5.05 -8.14 -29.75
N ASP A 192 -6.12 -7.40 -29.41
CA ASP A 192 -7.34 -7.27 -30.22
C ASP A 192 -7.91 -5.84 -30.09
N PRO A 193 -7.21 -4.80 -30.63
CA PRO A 193 -7.72 -3.45 -30.57
C PRO A 193 -8.91 -3.23 -31.50
N ASP A 194 -9.81 -2.34 -31.11
CA ASP A 194 -10.95 -1.89 -31.91
C ASP A 194 -10.74 -0.42 -32.28
N ASP A 195 -10.38 -0.16 -33.53
CA ASP A 195 -10.05 1.18 -34.02
C ASP A 195 -8.97 1.85 -33.12
N GLY A 196 -7.87 1.15 -32.90
CA GLY A 196 -6.77 1.60 -32.03
C GLY A 196 -7.13 1.73 -30.56
N ARG A 197 -8.25 1.13 -30.08
CA ARG A 197 -8.70 1.17 -28.70
C ARG A 197 -8.57 -0.19 -28.03
N LEU A 198 -8.00 -0.20 -26.84
CA LEU A 198 -7.92 -1.40 -26.02
C LEU A 198 -9.31 -1.93 -25.66
N ARG A 199 -9.50 -3.24 -25.79
CA ARG A 199 -10.70 -3.92 -25.28
C ARG A 199 -10.58 -4.30 -23.81
N PHE A 200 -11.57 -3.92 -23.02
CA PHE A 200 -11.78 -4.36 -21.64
C PHE A 200 -12.77 -5.54 -21.59
N GLY A 201 -12.50 -6.59 -22.34
CA GLY A 201 -13.43 -7.68 -22.62
C GLY A 201 -14.25 -7.35 -23.88
N ASP A 202 -15.56 -7.20 -23.73
CA ASP A 202 -16.53 -6.93 -24.80
C ASP A 202 -16.67 -5.43 -25.16
N THR A 203 -15.96 -4.54 -24.48
CA THR A 203 -16.08 -3.08 -24.63
C THR A 203 -14.73 -2.38 -24.65
N THR A 204 -14.66 -1.22 -25.31
CA THR A 204 -13.50 -0.31 -25.24
C THR A 204 -13.62 0.76 -24.16
N ARG A 205 -14.72 0.77 -23.40
CA ARG A 205 -14.97 1.72 -22.31
C ARG A 205 -14.86 1.04 -20.96
N ASN A 206 -14.10 1.64 -20.05
CA ASN A 206 -14.06 1.18 -18.66
C ASN A 206 -14.58 2.30 -17.75
N TYR A 207 -15.77 2.12 -17.20
CA TYR A 207 -16.41 3.14 -16.38
C TYR A 207 -15.70 3.31 -15.04
N VAL A 208 -15.65 4.58 -14.60
CA VAL A 208 -14.95 5.03 -13.39
C VAL A 208 -16.00 5.41 -12.35
N ALA A 209 -15.90 4.84 -11.15
CA ALA A 209 -16.84 5.08 -10.05
C ALA A 209 -16.11 5.50 -8.78
N GLY A 210 -16.61 6.54 -8.13
CA GLY A 210 -16.08 7.08 -6.88
C GLY A 210 -16.80 8.35 -6.49
N ARG A 211 -16.54 8.84 -5.27
CA ARG A 211 -17.15 10.07 -4.73
C ARG A 211 -16.20 11.27 -4.70
N GLY A 212 -14.92 11.05 -4.93
CA GLY A 212 -13.93 12.12 -4.91
C GLY A 212 -14.03 13.01 -6.15
N SER A 213 -13.81 14.30 -5.99
CA SER A 213 -13.76 15.25 -7.11
C SER A 213 -12.44 15.21 -7.87
N GLU A 214 -11.37 14.66 -7.29
CA GLU A 214 -10.09 14.53 -7.96
C GLU A 214 -9.85 13.07 -8.36
N THR A 215 -9.58 12.84 -9.63
CA THR A 215 -9.23 11.52 -10.13
C THR A 215 -7.79 11.46 -10.59
N ARG A 216 -7.18 10.32 -10.30
CA ARG A 216 -5.85 9.98 -10.80
C ARG A 216 -5.89 8.60 -11.41
N ILE A 217 -5.49 8.51 -12.68
CA ILE A 217 -5.45 7.24 -13.42
C ILE A 217 -4.04 7.07 -13.96
N TRP A 218 -3.42 5.95 -13.67
CA TRP A 218 -2.12 5.54 -14.17
C TRP A 218 -2.28 4.54 -15.29
N LEU A 219 -1.58 4.78 -16.40
CA LEU A 219 -1.40 3.88 -17.51
C LEU A 219 0.06 3.47 -17.56
N GLY A 220 0.34 2.18 -17.67
CA GLY A 220 1.68 1.66 -17.84
C GLY A 220 1.69 0.52 -18.85
N TRP A 221 2.82 0.33 -19.51
CA TRP A 221 3.03 -0.82 -20.40
C TRP A 221 4.44 -1.37 -20.24
N ASP A 222 4.70 -2.54 -20.79
CA ASP A 222 5.96 -3.24 -20.59
C ASP A 222 7.12 -2.62 -21.41
N ARG A 223 8.36 -2.87 -20.95
CA ARG A 223 9.58 -2.31 -21.54
C ARG A 223 9.86 -2.81 -22.96
N GLY A 224 9.39 -4.00 -23.30
CA GLY A 224 9.56 -4.56 -24.66
C GLY A 224 8.86 -3.72 -25.72
N HIS A 225 7.87 -2.93 -25.30
CA HIS A 225 7.06 -2.05 -26.15
C HIS A 225 7.29 -0.56 -25.82
N ALA A 226 8.46 -0.20 -25.29
CA ALA A 226 8.76 1.18 -24.86
C ALA A 226 8.74 2.21 -26.01
N ASN A 227 8.94 1.77 -27.25
CA ASN A 227 8.88 2.61 -28.44
C ASN A 227 7.45 2.85 -28.96
N GLU A 228 6.45 2.16 -28.39
CA GLU A 228 5.04 2.36 -28.70
C GLU A 228 4.44 3.44 -27.81
N THR A 229 3.38 4.07 -28.31
CA THR A 229 2.68 5.11 -27.56
C THR A 229 1.27 4.65 -27.21
N TYR A 230 0.97 4.66 -25.91
CA TYR A 230 -0.37 4.42 -25.39
C TYR A 230 -0.85 5.64 -24.62
N VAL A 231 -2.13 5.99 -24.81
CA VAL A 231 -2.75 7.15 -24.18
C VAL A 231 -4.06 6.73 -23.50
N ALA A 232 -4.20 7.02 -22.23
CA ALA A 232 -5.49 6.94 -21.56
C ALA A 232 -6.27 8.25 -21.78
N GLU A 233 -7.52 8.14 -22.17
CA GLU A 233 -8.44 9.25 -22.38
C GLU A 233 -9.61 9.10 -21.39
N LEU A 234 -9.87 10.15 -20.61
CA LEU A 234 -11.01 10.21 -19.70
C LEU A 234 -12.14 10.99 -20.35
N TYR A 235 -13.27 10.36 -20.48
CA TYR A 235 -14.49 10.95 -21.02
C TYR A 235 -15.55 11.12 -19.94
N ARG A 236 -16.33 12.19 -20.05
CA ARG A 236 -17.60 12.35 -19.34
C ARG A 236 -18.73 12.05 -20.32
N THR A 237 -19.73 11.31 -19.90
CA THR A 237 -20.95 11.11 -20.65
C THR A 237 -22.14 11.72 -19.89
N ASP A 238 -22.99 12.43 -20.63
CA ASP A 238 -24.18 13.09 -20.13
C ASP A 238 -25.25 12.98 -21.26
N ASP A 239 -26.45 12.49 -20.95
CA ASP A 239 -27.56 12.31 -21.91
C ASP A 239 -27.20 11.61 -23.24
N GLY A 240 -26.22 10.68 -23.16
CA GLY A 240 -25.76 9.90 -24.33
C GLY A 240 -24.63 10.55 -25.12
N GLU A 241 -24.34 11.82 -24.93
CA GLU A 241 -23.19 12.52 -25.50
C GLU A 241 -21.94 12.32 -24.65
N SER A 242 -20.78 12.17 -25.29
CA SER A 242 -19.50 11.98 -24.61
C SER A 242 -18.53 13.08 -24.97
N SER A 243 -17.95 13.72 -23.99
CA SER A 243 -16.93 14.75 -24.12
C SER A 243 -15.60 14.32 -23.48
N LEU A 244 -14.50 14.60 -24.15
CA LEU A 244 -13.17 14.36 -23.63
C LEU A 244 -12.87 15.36 -22.50
N VAL A 245 -12.47 14.82 -21.34
CA VAL A 245 -12.14 15.60 -20.14
C VAL A 245 -10.63 15.76 -19.97
N ALA A 246 -9.88 14.66 -20.16
CA ALA A 246 -8.43 14.68 -20.01
C ALA A 246 -7.78 13.55 -20.80
N ARG A 247 -6.51 13.75 -21.14
CA ARG A 247 -5.60 12.73 -21.67
C ARG A 247 -4.46 12.50 -20.69
N SER A 248 -3.95 11.28 -20.68
CA SER A 248 -2.77 10.97 -19.90
C SER A 248 -1.53 11.65 -20.50
N GLU A 249 -0.72 12.20 -19.60
CA GLU A 249 0.58 12.78 -19.91
C GLU A 249 1.69 11.81 -19.50
N PRO A 250 2.78 11.70 -20.28
CA PRO A 250 3.94 10.91 -19.90
C PRO A 250 4.41 11.28 -18.50
N PHE A 251 4.67 10.28 -17.67
CA PHE A 251 5.19 10.50 -16.33
C PHE A 251 6.59 9.89 -16.22
N PRO A 252 7.64 10.72 -15.99
CA PRO A 252 8.98 10.20 -15.91
C PRO A 252 9.15 9.35 -14.65
N GLY A 253 9.70 8.16 -14.80
CA GLY A 253 9.98 7.27 -13.67
C GLY A 253 10.65 5.99 -14.11
N ASP A 254 11.68 5.55 -13.40
CA ASP A 254 12.37 4.25 -13.41
C ASP A 254 12.61 3.56 -14.77
N GLY A 255 12.60 4.30 -15.88
CA GLY A 255 12.83 3.76 -17.22
C GLY A 255 11.74 2.81 -17.71
N VAL A 256 10.53 2.94 -17.22
CA VAL A 256 9.35 2.19 -17.67
C VAL A 256 8.39 3.15 -18.35
N PRO A 257 7.83 2.77 -19.50
CA PRO A 257 6.82 3.61 -20.14
C PRO A 257 5.57 3.66 -19.27
N ASN A 258 5.19 4.88 -18.90
CA ASN A 258 3.95 5.14 -18.17
C ASN A 258 3.44 6.55 -18.42
N ALA A 259 2.15 6.75 -18.20
CA ALA A 259 1.47 8.01 -18.32
C ALA A 259 0.40 8.15 -17.23
N ARG A 260 -0.03 9.39 -16.97
CA ARG A 260 -0.96 9.68 -15.88
C ARG A 260 -2.01 10.70 -16.29
N ILE A 261 -3.26 10.45 -15.94
CA ILE A 261 -4.32 11.45 -15.88
C ILE A 261 -4.37 12.01 -14.46
N ASN A 262 -4.40 13.33 -14.33
CA ASN A 262 -4.88 14.04 -13.15
C ASN A 262 -6.02 14.94 -13.63
N ALA A 263 -7.22 14.74 -13.11
CA ALA A 263 -8.37 15.53 -13.50
C ALA A 263 -9.30 15.80 -12.31
N ARG A 264 -10.04 16.90 -12.38
CA ARG A 264 -11.10 17.19 -11.45
C ARG A 264 -12.43 16.77 -12.08
N LEU A 265 -13.14 15.86 -11.39
CA LEU A 265 -14.45 15.39 -11.80
C LEU A 265 -15.54 16.31 -11.29
N GLN A 266 -16.55 16.55 -12.12
CA GLN A 266 -17.81 17.19 -11.78
C GLN A 266 -18.91 16.12 -11.70
N GLY A 267 -20.16 16.49 -11.49
CA GLY A 267 -21.27 15.55 -11.60
C GLY A 267 -21.32 14.90 -12.99
N GLY A 268 -21.78 13.65 -13.09
CA GLY A 268 -21.88 12.90 -14.34
C GLY A 268 -21.24 11.53 -14.27
N THR A 269 -21.33 10.79 -15.38
CA THR A 269 -20.74 9.47 -15.54
C THR A 269 -19.44 9.57 -16.32
N TYR A 270 -18.41 8.85 -15.87
CA TYR A 270 -17.08 8.90 -16.48
C TYR A 270 -16.63 7.50 -16.92
N TYR A 271 -15.88 7.46 -18.01
CA TYR A 271 -15.20 6.24 -18.45
C TYR A 271 -13.82 6.56 -19.03
N VAL A 272 -12.93 5.58 -18.97
CA VAL A 272 -11.60 5.64 -19.57
C VAL A 272 -11.57 4.77 -20.83
N VAL A 273 -10.87 5.27 -21.85
CA VAL A 273 -10.46 4.55 -23.06
C VAL A 273 -8.95 4.55 -23.09
N VAL A 274 -8.33 3.46 -23.51
CA VAL A 274 -6.88 3.42 -23.78
C VAL A 274 -6.69 3.32 -25.30
N ARG A 275 -5.99 4.28 -25.87
CA ARG A 275 -5.60 4.26 -27.29
C ARG A 275 -4.17 3.80 -27.45
N GLY A 276 -3.90 3.09 -28.51
CA GLY A 276 -2.60 2.63 -28.93
C GLY A 276 -2.52 2.53 -30.46
N PRO A 277 -1.51 1.82 -31.00
CA PRO A 277 -1.42 1.52 -32.42
C PRO A 277 -2.67 0.79 -32.93
N ASP A 278 -3.00 0.95 -34.24
CA ASP A 278 -4.17 0.31 -34.85
C ASP A 278 -4.02 -1.22 -34.94
N ASN A 279 -2.78 -1.72 -34.97
CA ASN A 279 -2.47 -3.14 -34.99
C ASN A 279 -2.26 -3.70 -33.57
N ALA A 280 -2.54 -4.97 -33.39
CA ALA A 280 -2.20 -5.70 -32.17
C ALA A 280 -0.68 -5.77 -31.99
N THR A 281 -0.19 -5.28 -30.86
CA THR A 281 1.25 -5.24 -30.54
C THR A 281 1.66 -6.31 -29.54
N GLY A 282 0.67 -6.83 -28.77
CA GLY A 282 0.91 -7.77 -27.68
C GLY A 282 1.43 -7.12 -26.39
N ALA A 283 1.55 -5.80 -26.34
CA ALA A 283 1.99 -5.05 -25.17
C ALA A 283 1.13 -5.38 -23.92
N ARG A 284 1.76 -5.53 -22.78
CA ARG A 284 1.07 -5.69 -21.51
C ARG A 284 0.67 -4.32 -20.96
N ILE A 285 -0.60 -3.98 -21.07
CA ILE A 285 -1.18 -2.74 -20.57
C ILE A 285 -1.65 -2.92 -19.13
N ARG A 286 -1.34 -1.95 -18.29
CA ARG A 286 -1.85 -1.84 -16.92
C ARG A 286 -2.52 -0.49 -16.72
N LEU A 287 -3.70 -0.52 -16.13
CA LEU A 287 -4.46 0.66 -15.77
C LEU A 287 -4.78 0.57 -14.26
N SER A 288 -4.53 1.64 -13.52
CA SER A 288 -4.83 1.67 -12.09
C SER A 288 -5.26 3.06 -11.62
N SER A 289 -6.10 3.12 -10.59
CA SER A 289 -6.49 4.36 -9.96
C SER A 289 -6.49 4.23 -8.43
N PRO A 290 -5.71 5.03 -7.70
CA PRO A 290 -5.78 5.07 -6.24
C PRO A 290 -7.01 5.82 -5.71
N THR A 291 -7.75 6.52 -6.55
CA THR A 291 -8.84 7.42 -6.16
C THR A 291 -10.22 6.91 -6.54
N HIS A 292 -10.33 6.13 -7.61
CA HIS A 292 -11.60 5.67 -8.17
C HIS A 292 -11.55 4.19 -8.53
N ARG A 293 -12.70 3.53 -8.52
CA ARG A 293 -12.84 2.13 -8.94
C ARG A 293 -13.11 2.05 -10.43
N PHE A 294 -12.75 0.92 -11.03
CA PHE A 294 -13.13 0.60 -12.40
C PHE A 294 -14.30 -0.39 -12.42
N GLN A 295 -15.16 -0.27 -13.43
CA GLN A 295 -16.24 -1.23 -13.67
C GLN A 295 -15.66 -2.59 -14.09
N ARG A 296 -14.69 -2.57 -15.02
CA ARG A 296 -13.98 -3.76 -15.47
C ARG A 296 -12.64 -3.82 -14.75
N THR A 297 -12.49 -4.80 -13.86
CA THR A 297 -11.28 -4.99 -13.06
C THR A 297 -10.63 -6.34 -13.34
N ARG A 298 -9.31 -6.39 -13.20
CA ARG A 298 -8.52 -7.60 -13.07
C ARG A 298 -7.59 -7.40 -11.87
N PRO A 299 -7.94 -7.95 -10.71
CA PRO A 299 -7.22 -7.69 -9.45
C PRO A 299 -5.79 -8.22 -9.42
N GLY A 300 -5.51 -9.32 -10.15
CA GLY A 300 -4.16 -9.90 -10.22
C GLY A 300 -3.14 -8.90 -10.78
N GLY A 301 -1.94 -8.88 -10.22
CA GLY A 301 -0.87 -7.97 -10.63
C GLY A 301 -1.02 -6.55 -10.10
N SER A 302 -1.89 -6.32 -9.10
CA SER A 302 -2.17 -4.98 -8.58
C SER A 302 -1.26 -4.55 -7.42
N VAL A 303 -0.29 -5.37 -7.00
CA VAL A 303 0.65 -5.01 -5.93
C VAL A 303 1.44 -3.76 -6.32
N ALA A 304 1.47 -2.78 -5.41
CA ALA A 304 2.18 -1.52 -5.59
C ALA A 304 3.61 -1.57 -5.01
N ALA A 305 4.51 -0.75 -5.56
CA ALA A 305 5.81 -0.56 -4.95
C ALA A 305 5.66 0.30 -3.65
N PRO A 306 6.48 0.05 -2.59
CA PRO A 306 7.68 -0.77 -2.57
C PRO A 306 7.45 -2.28 -2.34
N ALA A 307 6.22 -2.75 -2.02
CA ALA A 307 5.95 -4.16 -1.74
C ALA A 307 6.31 -5.13 -2.89
N THR A 308 6.42 -4.66 -4.13
CA THR A 308 6.96 -5.46 -5.24
C THR A 308 8.46 -5.75 -5.11
N GLY A 309 9.16 -5.16 -4.13
CA GLY A 309 10.60 -5.33 -3.90
C GLY A 309 10.93 -6.71 -3.34
N ARG A 310 12.12 -7.25 -3.73
CA ARG A 310 12.64 -8.49 -3.13
C ARG A 310 13.09 -8.23 -1.71
N GLY A 311 12.61 -9.02 -0.74
CA GLY A 311 12.93 -8.86 0.67
C GLY A 311 12.23 -7.67 1.34
N VAL A 312 11.13 -7.23 0.75
CA VAL A 312 10.11 -6.41 1.39
C VAL A 312 9.02 -7.34 1.86
N VAL A 313 8.61 -7.26 3.12
CA VAL A 313 7.43 -7.96 3.63
C VAL A 313 6.19 -7.21 3.12
N GLY A 314 5.54 -7.78 2.11
CA GLY A 314 4.34 -7.22 1.48
C GLY A 314 3.07 -7.61 2.23
N VAL A 315 2.40 -6.63 2.84
CA VAL A 315 1.25 -6.87 3.72
C VAL A 315 -0.06 -6.48 3.04
N GLY A 316 -0.95 -7.46 2.88
CA GLY A 316 -2.32 -7.26 2.42
C GLY A 316 -3.29 -6.92 3.57
N ALA A 317 -4.46 -6.42 3.20
CA ALA A 317 -5.49 -5.99 4.11
C ALA A 317 -6.49 -7.10 4.41
N TYR A 318 -6.72 -7.42 5.68
CA TYR A 318 -7.69 -8.41 6.16
C TYR A 318 -8.77 -7.76 7.02
N ASP A 319 -9.99 -8.22 6.88
CA ASP A 319 -11.13 -7.85 7.74
C ASP A 319 -11.44 -9.01 8.70
N PRO A 320 -11.02 -8.93 9.98
CA PRO A 320 -11.29 -9.99 10.96
C PRO A 320 -12.78 -10.13 11.26
N ALA A 321 -13.58 -9.08 11.11
CA ALA A 321 -15.01 -9.12 11.37
C ALA A 321 -15.77 -9.86 10.28
N ALA A 322 -15.29 -9.80 9.05
CA ALA A 322 -15.86 -10.51 7.91
C ALA A 322 -15.14 -11.84 7.62
N GLY A 323 -14.05 -12.17 8.32
CA GLY A 323 -13.27 -13.39 8.11
C GLY A 323 -12.68 -13.50 6.71
N ARG A 324 -12.19 -12.41 6.11
CA ARG A 324 -11.73 -12.42 4.72
C ARG A 324 -10.74 -11.29 4.41
N VAL A 325 -9.96 -11.52 3.36
CA VAL A 325 -9.16 -10.45 2.75
C VAL A 325 -10.08 -9.35 2.22
N GLU A 326 -9.69 -8.11 2.51
CA GLU A 326 -10.45 -6.94 2.07
C GLU A 326 -10.61 -6.91 0.54
N PRO A 327 -11.82 -6.65 0.01
CA PRO A 327 -12.05 -6.66 -1.44
C PRO A 327 -11.19 -5.67 -2.23
N PHE A 328 -10.68 -4.64 -1.58
CA PHE A 328 -9.78 -3.66 -2.20
C PHE A 328 -8.31 -4.04 -2.10
N SER A 329 -7.93 -4.98 -1.22
CA SER A 329 -6.53 -5.37 -1.03
C SER A 329 -5.90 -5.80 -2.34
N SER A 330 -4.76 -5.21 -2.68
CA SER A 330 -4.03 -5.56 -3.90
C SER A 330 -3.59 -7.02 -3.88
N ARG A 331 -3.51 -7.62 -5.06
CA ARG A 331 -3.24 -9.05 -5.24
C ARG A 331 -2.05 -9.27 -6.14
N GLY A 332 -1.27 -10.29 -5.84
CA GLY A 332 -0.25 -10.81 -6.75
C GLY A 332 -0.84 -11.50 -7.99
N PRO A 333 0.01 -12.18 -8.75
CA PRO A 333 1.46 -12.18 -8.60
C PRO A 333 2.08 -10.83 -9.02
N THR A 334 3.35 -10.62 -8.71
CA THR A 334 4.13 -9.51 -9.29
C THR A 334 4.34 -9.72 -10.79
N ALA A 335 4.82 -8.70 -11.50
CA ALA A 335 5.03 -8.81 -12.96
C ALA A 335 6.16 -9.78 -13.36
N ASP A 336 6.99 -10.21 -12.40
CA ASP A 336 8.01 -11.25 -12.52
C ASP A 336 7.59 -12.58 -11.82
N ASP A 337 6.28 -12.80 -11.72
CA ASP A 337 5.62 -14.03 -11.26
C ASP A 337 5.95 -14.45 -9.81
N ARG A 338 6.44 -13.54 -8.95
CA ARG A 338 6.53 -13.78 -7.50
C ARG A 338 5.16 -13.59 -6.84
N LEU A 339 4.99 -14.14 -5.66
CA LEU A 339 3.73 -14.10 -4.90
C LEU A 339 3.21 -12.66 -4.71
N GLY A 340 4.06 -11.73 -4.23
CA GLY A 340 3.79 -10.29 -4.11
C GLY A 340 2.97 -9.87 -2.89
N VAL A 341 2.22 -10.80 -2.29
CA VAL A 341 1.61 -10.68 -0.97
C VAL A 341 2.28 -11.74 -0.11
N ASP A 342 2.96 -11.36 0.97
CA ASP A 342 3.62 -12.33 1.84
C ASP A 342 2.67 -12.79 2.94
N VAL A 343 1.98 -11.85 3.58
CA VAL A 343 0.96 -12.10 4.61
C VAL A 343 -0.15 -11.06 4.54
N VAL A 344 -1.26 -11.35 5.22
CA VAL A 344 -2.32 -10.35 5.48
C VAL A 344 -2.42 -10.08 6.98
N ALA A 345 -2.90 -8.88 7.33
CA ALA A 345 -3.09 -8.46 8.72
C ALA A 345 -4.35 -7.60 8.87
N PRO A 346 -4.87 -7.41 10.09
CA PRO A 346 -6.00 -6.53 10.35
C PRO A 346 -5.80 -5.15 9.73
N ALA A 347 -6.79 -4.73 8.94
CA ALA A 347 -6.69 -3.52 8.12
C ALA A 347 -7.52 -2.35 8.64
N ARG A 348 -8.05 -2.47 9.86
CA ARG A 348 -8.84 -1.45 10.53
C ARG A 348 -8.35 -1.25 11.96
N HIS A 349 -7.90 -0.05 12.27
CA HIS A 349 -7.43 0.32 13.61
C HIS A 349 -8.05 1.63 14.08
N GLU A 350 -8.69 1.59 15.24
CA GLU A 350 -9.12 2.79 15.95
C GLU A 350 -7.88 3.49 16.53
N ILE A 351 -7.79 4.80 16.35
CA ILE A 351 -6.66 5.61 16.82
C ILE A 351 -7.19 6.62 17.83
N ALA A 352 -6.58 6.69 19.00
CA ALA A 352 -6.97 7.63 20.02
C ALA A 352 -7.02 9.08 19.49
N GLY A 353 -8.05 9.82 19.82
CA GLY A 353 -8.23 11.21 19.37
C GLY A 353 -8.71 11.37 17.92
N TYR A 354 -8.98 10.28 17.20
CA TYR A 354 -9.56 10.35 15.84
C TYR A 354 -10.92 9.66 15.78
N ASP A 355 -11.92 10.35 15.19
CA ASP A 355 -13.29 9.86 15.09
C ASP A 355 -13.46 8.69 14.12
N GLU A 356 -12.57 8.57 13.14
CA GLU A 356 -12.64 7.51 12.15
C GLU A 356 -11.40 6.61 12.23
N PRO A 357 -11.56 5.29 12.04
CA PRO A 357 -10.44 4.36 12.04
C PRO A 357 -9.48 4.60 10.88
N LEU A 358 -8.23 4.20 11.05
CA LEU A 358 -7.32 3.99 9.94
C LEU A 358 -7.71 2.70 9.22
N VAL A 359 -7.94 2.76 7.90
CA VAL A 359 -8.37 1.61 7.09
C VAL A 359 -7.50 1.48 5.84
N GLY A 360 -7.11 0.24 5.52
CA GLY A 360 -6.35 -0.07 4.30
C GLY A 360 -5.17 -1.00 4.55
N SER A 361 -4.50 -1.44 3.50
CA SER A 361 -3.23 -2.16 3.65
C SER A 361 -2.16 -1.32 4.33
N SER A 362 -2.25 0.02 4.25
CA SER A 362 -1.43 0.96 5.00
C SER A 362 -1.72 0.99 6.52
N ALA A 363 -2.82 0.36 6.95
CA ALA A 363 -3.12 0.10 8.36
C ALA A 363 -2.60 -1.28 8.79
N ALA A 364 -2.64 -2.26 7.89
CA ALA A 364 -2.14 -3.61 8.11
C ALA A 364 -0.60 -3.69 8.21
N ALA A 365 0.12 -2.97 7.35
CA ALA A 365 1.58 -2.98 7.33
C ALA A 365 2.23 -2.48 8.65
N PRO A 366 1.78 -1.39 9.28
CA PRO A 366 2.30 -0.96 10.58
C PRO A 366 2.11 -2.00 11.69
N TYR A 367 0.99 -2.72 11.68
CA TYR A 367 0.76 -3.80 12.63
C TYR A 367 1.80 -4.93 12.47
N VAL A 368 2.08 -5.35 11.23
CA VAL A 368 3.13 -6.35 10.96
C VAL A 368 4.53 -5.82 11.30
N GLY A 369 4.79 -4.52 11.07
CA GLY A 369 6.02 -3.87 11.49
C GLY A 369 6.23 -3.90 13.00
N GLY A 370 5.17 -3.66 13.78
CA GLY A 370 5.18 -3.83 15.23
C GLY A 370 5.43 -5.27 15.66
N LEU A 371 4.79 -6.26 14.98
CA LEU A 371 5.06 -7.69 15.25
C LEU A 371 6.53 -8.07 14.95
N ALA A 372 7.11 -7.51 13.89
CA ALA A 372 8.53 -7.70 13.58
C ALA A 372 9.42 -7.12 14.68
N ALA A 373 9.05 -5.95 15.23
CA ALA A 373 9.76 -5.38 16.38
C ALA A 373 9.66 -6.27 17.63
N LEU A 374 8.47 -6.78 17.95
CA LEU A 374 8.31 -7.73 19.06
C LEU A 374 9.11 -9.03 18.85
N ALA A 375 9.21 -9.51 17.62
CA ALA A 375 9.99 -10.71 17.31
C ALA A 375 11.51 -10.49 17.44
N LEU A 376 11.99 -9.27 17.17
CA LEU A 376 13.38 -8.86 17.41
C LEU A 376 13.66 -8.60 18.88
N ASP A 377 12.71 -8.05 19.64
CA ASP A 377 12.83 -7.90 21.11
C ASP A 377 12.95 -9.27 21.81
N ALA A 378 12.17 -10.26 21.34
CA ALA A 378 12.24 -11.63 21.87
C ALA A 378 13.53 -12.37 21.48
N ASP A 379 14.13 -12.06 20.33
CA ASP A 379 15.36 -12.69 19.82
C ASP A 379 16.10 -11.69 18.88
N PRO A 380 17.02 -10.89 19.44
CA PRO A 380 17.72 -9.83 18.70
C PRO A 380 18.69 -10.33 17.63
N ASP A 381 19.09 -11.59 17.67
CA ASP A 381 20.04 -12.17 16.73
C ASP A 381 19.38 -12.59 15.39
N ARG A 382 18.05 -12.48 15.29
CA ARG A 382 17.32 -12.84 14.05
C ARG A 382 17.61 -11.90 12.90
N SER A 383 17.97 -12.49 11.80
CA SER A 383 18.10 -11.77 10.55
C SER A 383 16.73 -11.33 9.99
N PRO A 384 16.67 -10.29 9.14
CA PRO A 384 15.44 -9.89 8.47
C PRO A 384 14.74 -11.02 7.68
N ARG A 385 15.53 -12.00 7.19
CA ARG A 385 14.95 -13.16 6.48
C ARG A 385 14.28 -14.13 7.43
N GLU A 386 14.82 -14.32 8.61
CA GLU A 386 14.22 -15.20 9.62
C GLU A 386 12.93 -14.60 10.15
N ILE A 387 12.88 -13.28 10.34
CA ILE A 387 11.64 -12.57 10.69
C ILE A 387 10.58 -12.75 9.59
N GLU A 388 10.93 -12.49 8.33
CA GLU A 388 10.04 -12.67 7.18
C GLU A 388 9.50 -14.12 7.13
N LEU A 389 10.39 -15.12 7.16
CA LEU A 389 10.02 -16.53 7.13
C LEU A 389 9.13 -16.95 8.29
N ARG A 390 9.35 -16.32 9.46
CA ARG A 390 8.54 -16.63 10.62
C ARG A 390 7.13 -16.08 10.47
N LEU A 391 6.98 -14.82 10.06
CA LEU A 391 5.67 -14.23 9.76
C LEU A 391 4.89 -15.10 8.75
N GLU A 392 5.58 -15.57 7.70
CA GLU A 392 4.99 -16.41 6.64
C GLU A 392 4.58 -17.79 7.16
N ARG A 393 5.47 -18.51 7.86
CA ARG A 393 5.27 -19.91 8.26
C ARG A 393 4.29 -20.10 9.43
N THR A 394 4.09 -19.05 10.20
CA THR A 394 3.22 -19.08 11.39
C THR A 394 1.87 -18.42 11.15
N ALA A 395 1.63 -17.91 9.95
CA ALA A 395 0.35 -17.35 9.55
C ALA A 395 -0.75 -18.43 9.49
N ASP A 396 -1.98 -18.04 9.77
CA ASP A 396 -3.16 -18.88 9.55
C ASP A 396 -3.60 -18.79 8.10
N ASP A 397 -3.77 -19.94 7.47
CA ASP A 397 -4.27 -20.03 6.10
C ASP A 397 -5.68 -19.45 6.02
N VAL A 398 -5.86 -18.41 5.21
CA VAL A 398 -7.14 -17.73 5.00
C VAL A 398 -7.37 -17.47 3.51
N GLY A 399 -8.60 -17.68 3.07
CA GLY A 399 -8.97 -17.55 1.66
C GLY A 399 -8.84 -18.86 0.89
N PRO A 400 -8.26 -18.88 -0.32
CA PRO A 400 -7.92 -20.12 -1.02
C PRO A 400 -6.89 -20.94 -0.24
N ALA A 401 -7.06 -22.27 -0.20
CA ALA A 401 -6.21 -23.14 0.60
C ALA A 401 -4.72 -23.09 0.15
N GLY A 402 -3.83 -22.95 1.12
CA GLY A 402 -2.38 -22.85 0.92
C GLY A 402 -1.92 -21.46 0.50
N THR A 403 -0.64 -21.34 0.14
CA THR A 403 -0.08 -20.05 -0.30
C THR A 403 -0.67 -19.59 -1.62
N ASP A 404 -1.26 -18.40 -1.65
CA ASP A 404 -1.99 -17.87 -2.80
C ASP A 404 -1.73 -16.36 -3.03
N PRO A 405 -1.99 -15.82 -4.24
CA PRO A 405 -1.70 -14.42 -4.54
C PRO A 405 -2.66 -13.40 -3.91
N VAL A 406 -3.65 -13.82 -3.13
CA VAL A 406 -4.64 -12.96 -2.46
C VAL A 406 -4.26 -12.71 -1.01
N ALA A 407 -3.97 -13.79 -0.27
CA ALA A 407 -3.66 -13.78 1.16
C ALA A 407 -2.16 -14.03 1.46
N GLY A 408 -1.38 -14.40 0.46
CA GLY A 408 0.01 -14.81 0.69
C GLY A 408 0.06 -16.14 1.45
N ASN A 409 0.78 -16.15 2.55
CA ASN A 409 0.84 -17.29 3.46
C ASN A 409 -0.28 -17.29 4.52
N GLY A 410 -1.12 -16.25 4.51
CA GLY A 410 -2.28 -16.16 5.40
C GLY A 410 -2.25 -14.98 6.38
N LEU A 411 -3.11 -15.05 7.39
CA LEU A 411 -3.26 -14.04 8.45
C LEU A 411 -2.17 -14.20 9.51
N VAL A 412 -1.45 -13.13 9.81
CA VAL A 412 -0.43 -13.14 10.88
C VAL A 412 -1.07 -13.41 12.25
N VAL A 413 -0.40 -14.26 13.05
CA VAL A 413 -0.83 -14.63 14.42
C VAL A 413 0.24 -14.18 15.41
N PRO A 414 -0.01 -13.15 16.25
CA PRO A 414 1.00 -12.54 17.11
C PRO A 414 1.81 -13.52 17.96
N GLY A 415 1.14 -14.38 18.73
CA GLY A 415 1.80 -15.32 19.63
C GLY A 415 2.69 -16.36 18.94
N ARG A 416 2.42 -16.66 17.66
CA ARG A 416 3.24 -17.58 16.85
C ARG A 416 4.31 -16.85 16.05
N ALA A 417 4.03 -15.64 15.63
CA ALA A 417 4.98 -14.77 14.92
C ALA A 417 6.15 -14.35 15.82
N VAL A 418 5.87 -14.19 17.11
CA VAL A 418 6.84 -13.77 18.12
C VAL A 418 7.14 -14.94 19.03
N ASP A 419 8.04 -15.80 18.94
CA ASP A 419 8.34 -16.92 19.85
C ASP A 419 8.15 -16.55 21.33
N ALA A 420 6.89 -16.42 21.73
CA ALA A 420 6.57 -16.06 23.10
C ALA A 420 7.13 -17.13 24.05
N PRO A 421 7.70 -16.77 25.21
CA PRO A 421 8.12 -17.74 26.21
C PRO A 421 6.95 -18.66 26.54
N ALA A 422 7.23 -19.93 26.79
CA ALA A 422 6.22 -21.01 26.95
C ALA A 422 5.05 -20.69 27.91
N ASN A 423 5.24 -19.70 28.78
CA ASN A 423 4.22 -19.22 29.74
C ASN A 423 3.17 -18.28 29.12
N ALA A 424 3.38 -17.81 27.90
CA ALA A 424 2.47 -16.90 27.19
C ALA A 424 1.56 -17.61 26.17
N THR A 425 1.71 -18.92 25.99
CA THR A 425 0.98 -19.75 24.99
C THR A 425 -0.11 -20.61 25.60
N GLY A 426 -0.44 -20.43 26.89
CA GLY A 426 -1.48 -21.17 27.64
C GLY A 426 -2.91 -20.68 27.38
#